data_398060948604455fab99383b6e2969c5
#
_entry.id   398060948604455fab99383b6e2969c5
#
_cell.length_a   1.000
_cell.length_b   1.000
_cell.length_c   1.000
_cell.angle_alpha   90.00
_cell.angle_beta   90.00
_cell.angle_gamma   90.00
#
_symmetry.space_group_name_H-M   'P 1'
#
loop_
_entity.id
_entity.type
_entity.pdbx_description
1 polymer ?
#
loop_
_entity_poly.entity_id
_entity_poly.type
_entity_poly.pdbx_seq_one_letter_code
_entity_poly.pdbx_strand_id
1 'polypeptide(L)'
;MPFIEYTKKKKVKIWDGIYAQAHHSNGMTHGHISIGKGVDLPEHHHIQEQWSHLLEGEMIFIVGGEQRHMKPGETAYIPSNVPHSGRTLTDCKLIDVFMPVREDWIELEKKQLG
;
A
#
# COMPACT_ATOMS: atom_id res chain seq x y z
N MET A 1 -8.36 20.84 -10.19
CA MET A 1 -6.93 20.51 -10.04
C MET A 1 -6.66 19.11 -10.55
N PRO A 2 -6.26 18.87 -11.84
CA PRO A 2 -5.96 17.50 -12.29
C PRO A 2 -4.57 16.99 -11.90
N PHE A 3 -3.66 17.86 -11.43
CA PHE A 3 -2.27 17.47 -11.15
C PHE A 3 -1.93 17.56 -9.68
N ILE A 4 -1.25 16.53 -9.19
CA ILE A 4 -0.85 16.41 -7.79
C ILE A 4 0.63 16.02 -7.73
N GLU A 5 1.38 16.69 -6.84
CA GLU A 5 2.75 16.32 -6.55
C GLU A 5 2.75 15.57 -5.22
N TYR A 6 2.77 14.23 -5.27
CA TYR A 6 2.58 13.40 -4.08
C TYR A 6 3.65 13.63 -3.02
N THR A 7 4.87 14.01 -3.43
CA THR A 7 5.98 14.24 -2.50
C THR A 7 5.71 15.39 -1.55
N LYS A 8 4.79 16.30 -1.88
CA LYS A 8 4.39 17.41 -1.02
C LYS A 8 3.39 16.99 0.06
N LYS A 9 2.78 15.83 -0.08
CA LYS A 9 1.85 15.33 0.93
C LYS A 9 2.64 14.65 2.04
N LYS A 10 2.29 14.95 3.29
CA LYS A 10 2.92 14.33 4.46
C LYS A 10 2.57 12.84 4.50
N LYS A 11 3.54 12.04 4.95
CA LYS A 11 3.35 10.60 5.11
C LYS A 11 2.41 10.31 6.27
N VAL A 12 1.53 9.34 6.06
CA VAL A 12 0.61 8.82 7.07
C VAL A 12 1.08 7.43 7.45
N LYS A 13 1.21 7.16 8.74
CA LYS A 13 1.59 5.84 9.22
C LYS A 13 0.38 4.90 9.14
N ILE A 14 0.54 3.82 8.41
CA ILE A 14 -0.49 2.77 8.28
C ILE A 14 -0.24 1.68 9.33
N TRP A 15 0.98 1.19 9.41
CA TRP A 15 1.49 0.27 10.43
C TRP A 15 2.94 0.65 10.74
N ASP A 16 3.53 0.03 11.75
CA ASP A 16 4.94 0.26 12.06
C ASP A 16 5.82 -0.03 10.85
N GLY A 17 6.58 0.99 10.43
CA GLY A 17 7.47 0.90 9.27
C GLY A 17 6.79 1.04 7.93
N ILE A 18 5.47 1.24 7.87
CA ILE A 18 4.70 1.35 6.63
C ILE A 18 4.00 2.70 6.58
N TYR A 19 4.34 3.50 5.56
CA TYR A 19 3.82 4.86 5.40
C TYR A 19 3.20 5.04 4.02
N ALA A 20 2.15 5.85 3.96
CA ALA A 20 1.45 6.15 2.72
C ALA A 20 1.35 7.64 2.47
N GLN A 21 1.48 8.03 1.20
CA GLN A 21 1.11 9.33 0.67
C GLN A 21 0.03 9.06 -0.35
N ALA A 22 -1.23 9.17 0.09
CA ALA A 22 -2.38 8.71 -0.69
C ALA A 22 -3.27 9.85 -1.10
N HIS A 23 -3.97 9.66 -2.20
CA HIS A 23 -4.99 10.56 -2.70
C HIS A 23 -6.25 9.76 -3.01
N HIS A 24 -7.39 10.36 -2.79
CA HIS A 24 -8.68 9.68 -2.86
C HIS A 24 -9.60 10.41 -3.84
N SER A 25 -10.31 9.63 -4.66
CA SER A 25 -11.43 10.12 -5.45
C SER A 25 -12.73 9.58 -4.82
N ASN A 26 -13.85 9.74 -5.50
CA ASN A 26 -15.11 9.18 -5.00
C ASN A 26 -15.10 7.66 -4.96
N GLY A 27 -14.36 7.01 -5.85
CA GLY A 27 -14.39 5.56 -5.98
C GLY A 27 -13.07 4.84 -5.73
N MET A 28 -11.96 5.57 -5.59
CA MET A 28 -10.63 4.93 -5.54
C MET A 28 -9.69 5.61 -4.58
N THR A 29 -8.73 4.85 -4.08
CA THR A 29 -7.55 5.36 -3.37
C THR A 29 -6.31 4.97 -4.17
N HIS A 30 -5.43 5.92 -4.37
CA HIS A 30 -4.13 5.74 -5.03
C HIS A 30 -3.06 6.19 -4.05
N GLY A 31 -2.10 5.34 -3.73
CA GLY A 31 -1.09 5.65 -2.75
C GLY A 31 0.32 5.30 -3.17
N HIS A 32 1.27 6.16 -2.78
CA HIS A 32 2.69 5.85 -2.79
C HIS A 32 3.04 5.32 -1.41
N ILE A 33 3.55 4.11 -1.36
CA ILE A 33 3.82 3.40 -0.11
C ILE A 33 5.33 3.29 0.09
N SER A 34 5.78 3.63 1.29
CA SER A 34 7.18 3.48 1.69
C SER A 34 7.24 2.49 2.85
N ILE A 35 8.06 1.45 2.70
CA ILE A 35 8.22 0.43 3.74
C ILE A 35 9.70 0.27 4.01
N GLY A 36 10.09 0.32 5.29
CA GLY A 36 11.47 0.10 5.70
C GLY A 36 11.88 -1.36 5.52
N LYS A 37 13.19 -1.61 5.56
CA LYS A 37 13.77 -2.95 5.48
C LYS A 37 13.34 -3.79 6.69
N GLY A 38 13.02 -5.06 6.44
CA GLY A 38 12.73 -6.03 7.51
C GLY A 38 11.41 -5.81 8.22
N VAL A 39 10.47 -5.16 7.56
CA VAL A 39 9.15 -4.86 8.12
C VAL A 39 8.17 -5.95 7.72
N ASP A 40 7.41 -6.44 8.70
CA ASP A 40 6.35 -7.40 8.46
C ASP A 40 5.05 -6.66 8.18
N LEU A 41 4.39 -7.03 7.09
CA LEU A 41 3.03 -6.64 6.78
C LEU A 41 2.13 -7.75 7.34
N PRO A 42 1.34 -7.48 8.39
CA PRO A 42 0.50 -8.52 9.01
C PRO A 42 -0.52 -9.08 8.03
N GLU A 43 -0.89 -10.34 8.21
CA GLU A 43 -1.95 -10.90 7.40
C GLU A 43 -3.27 -10.17 7.69
N HIS A 44 -3.92 -9.71 6.64
CA HIS A 44 -5.16 -8.96 6.72
C HIS A 44 -5.94 -9.10 5.42
N HIS A 45 -7.18 -8.66 5.45
CA HIS A 45 -8.02 -8.57 4.25
C HIS A 45 -8.93 -7.35 4.39
N HIS A 46 -9.45 -6.90 3.28
CA HIS A 46 -10.37 -5.76 3.21
C HIS A 46 -11.26 -5.89 1.98
N ILE A 47 -12.37 -5.16 1.99
CA ILE A 47 -13.34 -5.23 0.88
C ILE A 47 -12.79 -4.68 -0.43
N GLN A 48 -11.83 -3.74 -0.35
CA GLN A 48 -11.24 -3.16 -1.55
C GLN A 48 -10.41 -4.20 -2.29
N GLU A 49 -10.58 -4.30 -3.60
CA GLU A 49 -9.57 -4.93 -4.43
C GLU A 49 -8.35 -4.02 -4.50
N GLN A 50 -7.18 -4.59 -4.73
CA GLN A 50 -5.92 -3.86 -4.65
C GLN A 50 -4.97 -4.31 -5.74
N TRP A 51 -4.31 -3.34 -6.36
CA TRP A 51 -3.12 -3.56 -7.17
C TRP A 51 -1.94 -2.98 -6.42
N SER A 52 -0.86 -3.75 -6.28
CA SER A 52 0.39 -3.30 -5.65
C SER A 52 1.52 -3.44 -6.64
N HIS A 53 2.09 -2.32 -7.05
CA HIS A 53 3.18 -2.29 -8.01
C HIS A 53 4.49 -1.93 -7.30
N LEU A 54 5.46 -2.85 -7.33
CA LEU A 54 6.75 -2.62 -6.68
C LEU A 54 7.66 -1.79 -7.60
N LEU A 55 8.05 -0.61 -7.11
CA LEU A 55 8.94 0.30 -7.83
C LEU A 55 10.41 0.09 -7.48
N GLU A 56 10.69 -0.07 -6.19
CA GLU A 56 12.06 -0.20 -5.67
C GLU A 56 12.07 -1.21 -4.53
N GLY A 57 13.17 -1.95 -4.43
CA GLY A 57 13.38 -2.91 -3.35
C GLY A 57 12.92 -4.31 -3.70
N GLU A 58 12.96 -5.19 -2.69
CA GLU A 58 12.55 -6.59 -2.83
C GLU A 58 11.76 -6.99 -1.60
N MET A 59 10.72 -7.79 -1.79
CA MET A 59 9.89 -8.26 -0.70
C MET A 59 9.28 -9.62 -1.00
N ILE A 60 8.99 -10.36 0.06
CA ILE A 60 8.18 -11.56 -0.02
C ILE A 60 6.74 -11.13 0.16
N PHE A 61 5.86 -11.49 -0.77
CA PHE A 61 4.46 -11.16 -0.70
C PHE A 61 3.61 -12.42 -0.84
N ILE A 62 2.57 -12.54 -0.02
CA ILE A 62 1.71 -13.72 0.01
C ILE A 62 0.28 -13.26 -0.21
N VAL A 63 -0.36 -13.74 -1.27
CA VAL A 63 -1.74 -13.38 -1.61
C VAL A 63 -2.54 -14.68 -1.77
N GLY A 64 -3.55 -14.87 -0.92
CA GLY A 64 -4.38 -16.06 -0.98
C GLY A 64 -3.59 -17.35 -0.86
N GLY A 65 -2.51 -17.34 -0.07
CA GLY A 65 -1.63 -18.49 0.11
C GLY A 65 -0.54 -18.65 -0.94
N GLU A 66 -0.56 -17.86 -2.01
CA GLU A 66 0.50 -17.91 -3.02
C GLU A 66 1.61 -16.94 -2.65
N GLN A 67 2.82 -17.45 -2.48
CA GLN A 67 3.99 -16.67 -2.10
C GLN A 67 4.83 -16.30 -3.32
N ARG A 68 5.32 -15.07 -3.36
CA ARG A 68 6.24 -14.61 -4.38
C ARG A 68 7.32 -13.72 -3.80
N HIS A 69 8.55 -13.91 -4.26
CA HIS A 69 9.65 -12.98 -4.05
C HIS A 69 9.53 -11.89 -5.12
N MET A 70 8.95 -10.77 -4.77
CA MET A 70 8.71 -9.66 -5.70
C MET A 70 9.95 -8.82 -5.92
N LYS A 71 10.14 -8.42 -7.16
CA LYS A 71 11.23 -7.54 -7.61
C LYS A 71 10.65 -6.32 -8.33
N PRO A 72 11.43 -5.24 -8.48
CA PRO A 72 10.94 -4.03 -9.17
C PRO A 72 10.35 -4.33 -10.54
N GLY A 73 9.22 -3.71 -10.83
CA GLY A 73 8.48 -3.92 -12.06
C GLY A 73 7.38 -4.98 -11.97
N GLU A 74 7.32 -5.71 -10.86
CA GLU A 74 6.27 -6.72 -10.66
C GLU A 74 5.08 -6.13 -9.95
N THR A 75 3.89 -6.64 -10.27
CA THR A 75 2.62 -6.18 -9.72
C THR A 75 1.87 -7.35 -9.11
N ALA A 76 1.34 -7.17 -7.91
CA ALA A 76 0.45 -8.13 -7.28
C ALA A 76 -0.98 -7.64 -7.41
N TYR A 77 -1.90 -8.56 -7.74
CA TYR A 77 -3.33 -8.29 -7.71
C TYR A 77 -3.94 -9.02 -6.51
N ILE A 78 -4.68 -8.27 -5.72
CA ILE A 78 -5.33 -8.79 -4.51
C ILE A 78 -6.84 -8.60 -4.67
N PRO A 79 -7.59 -9.69 -4.94
CA PRO A 79 -9.05 -9.59 -5.01
C PRO A 79 -9.66 -9.16 -3.68
N SER A 80 -10.89 -8.66 -3.73
CA SER A 80 -11.65 -8.27 -2.54
C SER A 80 -11.66 -9.40 -1.50
N ASN A 81 -11.36 -9.06 -0.25
CA ASN A 81 -11.38 -9.95 0.91
C ASN A 81 -10.40 -11.14 0.87
N VAL A 82 -9.45 -11.15 -0.05
CA VAL A 82 -8.42 -12.18 -0.08
C VAL A 82 -7.32 -11.84 0.94
N PRO A 83 -7.01 -12.75 1.89
CA PRO A 83 -5.95 -12.52 2.87
C PRO A 83 -4.59 -12.34 2.19
N HIS A 84 -3.83 -11.39 2.68
CA HIS A 84 -2.48 -11.12 2.18
C HIS A 84 -1.58 -10.62 3.29
N SER A 85 -0.28 -10.87 3.11
CA SER A 85 0.76 -10.53 4.07
C SER A 85 2.09 -10.39 3.34
N GLY A 86 3.12 -9.95 4.04
CA GLY A 86 4.43 -9.84 3.41
C GLY A 86 5.53 -9.45 4.37
N ARG A 87 6.75 -9.42 3.84
CA ARG A 87 7.93 -8.97 4.56
C ARG A 87 8.90 -8.35 3.57
N THR A 88 9.38 -7.16 3.89
CA THR A 88 10.40 -6.49 3.06
C THR A 88 11.79 -7.08 3.36
N LEU A 89 12.56 -7.28 2.29
CA LEU A 89 13.96 -7.72 2.39
C LEU A 89 14.91 -6.53 2.36
N THR A 90 14.48 -5.45 1.72
CA THR A 90 15.16 -4.15 1.64
C THR A 90 14.13 -3.07 1.89
N ASP A 91 14.56 -1.79 1.90
CA ASP A 91 13.59 -0.69 1.82
C ASP A 91 12.82 -0.84 0.51
N CYS A 92 11.52 -0.63 0.56
CA CYS A 92 10.63 -0.79 -0.59
C CYS A 92 9.79 0.45 -0.85
N LYS A 93 9.52 0.70 -2.13
CA LYS A 93 8.54 1.69 -2.57
C LYS A 93 7.57 1.03 -3.53
N LEU A 94 6.28 1.24 -3.28
CA LEU A 94 5.21 0.67 -4.08
C LEU A 94 4.20 1.76 -4.46
N ILE A 95 3.45 1.48 -5.52
CA ILE A 95 2.20 2.19 -5.79
C ILE A 95 1.08 1.19 -5.54
N ASP A 96 0.16 1.56 -4.65
CA ASP A 96 -1.02 0.77 -4.34
C ASP A 96 -2.27 1.50 -4.83
N VAL A 97 -3.17 0.77 -5.47
CA VAL A 97 -4.46 1.28 -5.93
C VAL A 97 -5.55 0.42 -5.34
N PHE A 98 -6.56 1.05 -4.78
CA PHE A 98 -7.69 0.38 -4.11
C PHE A 98 -9.01 0.84 -4.69
N MET A 99 -9.95 -0.07 -4.84
CA MET A 99 -11.33 0.22 -5.23
C MET A 99 -12.29 -0.71 -4.46
N PRO A 100 -13.28 -0.17 -3.76
CA PRO A 100 -13.59 1.25 -3.54
C PRO A 100 -12.56 1.97 -2.67
N VAL A 101 -12.84 3.23 -2.37
CA VAL A 101 -11.94 4.11 -1.59
C VAL A 101 -11.66 3.53 -0.19
N ARG A 102 -10.45 3.78 0.31
CA ARG A 102 -10.02 3.38 1.67
C ARG A 102 -10.49 4.43 2.70
N GLU A 103 -11.70 4.27 3.19
CA GLU A 103 -12.25 5.15 4.22
C GLU A 103 -11.40 5.13 5.49
N ASP A 104 -10.84 3.98 5.85
CA ASP A 104 -9.97 3.84 7.00
C ASP A 104 -8.69 4.67 6.87
N TRP A 105 -8.13 4.75 5.67
CA TRP A 105 -6.96 5.59 5.43
C TRP A 105 -7.30 7.08 5.48
N ILE A 106 -8.48 7.47 5.01
CA ILE A 106 -8.96 8.84 5.13
C ILE A 106 -9.05 9.22 6.61
N GLU A 107 -9.58 8.36 7.45
CA GLU A 107 -9.67 8.60 8.89
C GLU A 107 -8.29 8.69 9.54
N LEU A 108 -7.34 7.83 9.15
CA LEU A 108 -5.96 7.90 9.62
C LEU A 108 -5.32 9.25 9.26
N GLU A 109 -5.54 9.72 8.03
CA GLU A 109 -5.03 11.02 7.58
C GLU A 109 -5.57 12.15 8.46
N LYS A 110 -6.86 12.15 8.75
CA LYS A 110 -7.48 13.18 9.61
C LYS A 110 -6.85 13.18 10.99
N LYS A 111 -6.61 12.01 11.56
CA LYS A 111 -6.02 11.89 12.90
C LYS A 111 -4.57 12.36 12.94
N GLN A 112 -3.79 12.05 11.91
CA GLN A 112 -2.34 12.31 11.89
C GLN A 112 -1.98 13.66 11.29
N LEU A 113 -2.73 14.13 10.31
CA LEU A 113 -2.41 15.37 9.59
C LEU A 113 -3.29 16.55 9.98
N GLY A 114 -4.40 16.29 10.65
CA GLY A 114 -5.30 17.35 11.12
C GLY A 114 -6.43 17.71 10.17
#